data_8064beaa2e19681309df40b67baad267
#
_entry.id   8064beaa2e19681309df40b67baad267
#
_cell.length_a   1.000
_cell.length_b   1.000
_cell.length_c   1.000
_cell.angle_alpha   90.00
_cell.angle_beta   90.00
_cell.angle_gamma   90.00
#
_symmetry.space_group_name_H-M   'P 1'
#
loop_
_entity.id
_entity.type
_entity.pdbx_description
1 polymer ?
#
loop_
_entity_poly.entity_id
_entity_poly.type
_entity_poly.pdbx_seq_one_letter_code
_entity_poly.pdbx_strand_id
1 'polypeptide(L)'
;MPDQTPVPPPVPPSVTATPPAAPAIPAAPKGPTIHIGEEFGTAKRNLPPAKIVLIALGAVLVVVLIASFLKRAKPQAAGSRDNVTAVEIPGQGSTMAALTFTLNNTSEKILYVRTLQGKIKTASGESTADAVSAIDFDRYFQAFPTLKTGAQPALPPETKIQPGESVTRTIIVAFPVTIEAFNQRQSTSVIVQPYDQTVPVVMTK
;
A
#
# COMPACT_ATOMS: atom_id res chain seq x y z
N MET A 1 -6.00 -39.83 50.11
CA MET A 1 -5.55 -38.97 51.23
C MET A 1 -6.42 -37.73 51.21
N PRO A 2 -7.24 -37.51 52.25
CA PRO A 2 -8.18 -36.41 52.30
C PRO A 2 -7.48 -35.13 52.77
N ASP A 3 -7.87 -34.08 52.15
CA ASP A 3 -7.51 -32.69 52.33
C ASP A 3 -7.97 -32.21 53.74
N GLN A 4 -7.03 -31.70 54.56
CA GLN A 4 -7.35 -31.08 55.85
C GLN A 4 -7.26 -29.57 55.75
N THR A 5 -8.41 -28.97 55.74
CA THR A 5 -8.56 -27.51 55.91
C THR A 5 -8.37 -27.13 57.40
N PRO A 6 -7.51 -26.18 57.75
CA PRO A 6 -7.35 -25.76 59.13
C PRO A 6 -8.47 -24.83 59.58
N VAL A 7 -9.03 -25.14 60.75
CA VAL A 7 -10.06 -24.39 61.48
C VAL A 7 -9.46 -23.15 62.15
N PRO A 8 -10.07 -21.96 62.06
CA PRO A 8 -9.58 -20.76 62.74
C PRO A 8 -9.91 -20.79 64.25
N PRO A 9 -9.03 -20.18 65.08
CA PRO A 9 -9.22 -20.18 66.55
C PRO A 9 -10.36 -19.22 67.00
N PRO A 10 -10.91 -19.47 68.19
CA PRO A 10 -12.05 -18.69 68.69
C PRO A 10 -11.66 -17.30 69.18
N VAL A 11 -12.54 -16.35 68.89
CA VAL A 11 -12.45 -14.95 69.27
C VAL A 11 -12.77 -14.76 70.76
N PRO A 12 -11.99 -14.05 71.58
CA PRO A 12 -12.33 -13.76 72.96
C PRO A 12 -13.37 -12.65 73.04
N PRO A 13 -14.13 -12.62 74.16
CA PRO A 13 -15.28 -11.68 74.33
C PRO A 13 -14.82 -10.26 74.54
N SER A 14 -15.49 -9.33 73.84
CA SER A 14 -15.30 -7.90 73.98
C SER A 14 -15.68 -7.34 75.33
N VAL A 15 -14.77 -6.80 76.06
CA VAL A 15 -15.01 -6.02 77.25
C VAL A 15 -15.40 -4.60 76.86
N THR A 16 -16.62 -4.20 77.16
CA THR A 16 -17.12 -2.84 76.99
C THR A 16 -16.47 -1.92 78.00
N ALA A 17 -15.47 -1.15 77.67
CA ALA A 17 -14.96 -0.08 78.51
C ALA A 17 -15.53 1.27 78.01
N THR A 18 -16.24 1.93 78.93
CA THR A 18 -16.75 3.29 78.74
C THR A 18 -15.59 4.26 78.60
N PRO A 19 -15.53 5.07 77.58
CA PRO A 19 -14.45 6.03 77.45
C PRO A 19 -14.67 7.23 78.37
N PRO A 20 -13.61 7.76 79.04
CA PRO A 20 -13.66 9.01 79.77
C PRO A 20 -13.88 10.19 78.86
N ALA A 21 -14.62 11.19 79.33
CA ALA A 21 -14.92 12.43 78.62
C ALA A 21 -13.62 13.14 78.19
N ALA A 22 -13.46 13.38 76.89
CA ALA A 22 -12.35 14.13 76.33
C ALA A 22 -12.50 15.62 76.65
N PRO A 23 -11.37 16.31 76.97
CA PRO A 23 -11.38 17.76 77.22
C PRO A 23 -11.73 18.50 75.91
N ALA A 24 -12.49 19.58 76.03
CA ALA A 24 -12.91 20.43 74.94
C ALA A 24 -11.69 21.03 74.23
N ILE A 25 -11.51 20.69 72.96
CA ILE A 25 -10.48 21.28 72.07
C ILE A 25 -10.94 22.70 71.74
N PRO A 26 -10.07 23.75 71.93
CA PRO A 26 -10.39 25.11 71.49
C PRO A 26 -10.65 25.13 69.97
N ALA A 27 -11.66 25.85 69.55
CA ALA A 27 -12.02 26.02 68.15
C ALA A 27 -10.79 26.61 67.40
N ALA A 28 -10.32 25.88 66.39
CA ALA A 28 -9.25 26.34 65.50
C ALA A 28 -9.67 27.64 64.79
N PRO A 29 -8.74 28.61 64.60
CA PRO A 29 -9.05 29.83 63.93
C PRO A 29 -9.49 29.53 62.49
N LYS A 30 -10.60 30.11 62.07
CA LYS A 30 -11.09 30.06 60.67
C LYS A 30 -10.03 30.78 59.81
N GLY A 31 -9.09 30.01 59.28
CA GLY A 31 -8.22 30.48 58.19
C GLY A 31 -9.03 30.82 56.93
N PRO A 32 -8.53 31.65 56.06
CA PRO A 32 -9.21 32.01 54.86
C PRO A 32 -9.53 30.74 54.05
N THR A 33 -10.79 30.37 53.92
CA THR A 33 -11.24 29.32 53.06
C THR A 33 -11.05 29.79 51.63
N ILE A 34 -10.01 29.25 50.95
CA ILE A 34 -9.82 29.45 49.50
C ILE A 34 -10.93 28.64 48.84
N HIS A 35 -11.93 29.30 48.29
CA HIS A 35 -12.98 28.70 47.51
C HIS A 35 -12.44 28.38 46.09
N ILE A 36 -11.67 27.33 46.00
CA ILE A 36 -11.10 26.85 44.70
C ILE A 36 -12.20 26.58 43.67
N GLY A 37 -13.42 26.26 44.15
CA GLY A 37 -14.58 25.99 43.25
C GLY A 37 -15.11 27.24 42.55
N GLU A 38 -14.91 28.44 43.06
CA GLU A 38 -15.40 29.68 42.43
C GLU A 38 -14.42 30.21 41.36
N GLU A 39 -13.14 29.95 41.51
CA GLU A 39 -12.15 30.37 40.51
C GLU A 39 -12.16 29.54 39.23
N PHE A 40 -12.58 28.27 39.29
CA PHE A 40 -12.66 27.36 38.13
C PHE A 40 -14.09 27.10 37.64
N GLY A 41 -15.09 27.52 38.37
CA GLY A 41 -16.52 27.16 38.10
C GLY A 41 -17.18 27.95 36.98
N THR A 42 -16.59 29.05 36.50
CA THR A 42 -17.21 29.93 35.50
C THR A 42 -16.33 30.24 34.29
N ALA A 43 -15.37 29.36 34.00
CA ALA A 43 -14.73 29.41 32.69
C ALA A 43 -15.83 29.19 31.62
N LYS A 44 -16.49 30.26 31.16
CA LYS A 44 -17.32 30.21 29.95
C LYS A 44 -16.44 29.59 28.88
N ARG A 45 -16.74 28.34 28.50
CA ARG A 45 -16.14 27.72 27.33
C ARG A 45 -16.52 28.58 26.15
N ASN A 46 -15.63 29.52 25.78
CA ASN A 46 -15.77 30.30 24.55
C ASN A 46 -15.48 29.36 23.37
N LEU A 47 -16.29 28.32 23.24
CA LEU A 47 -16.27 27.49 22.03
C LEU A 47 -16.88 28.31 20.90
N PRO A 48 -16.18 28.43 19.77
CA PRO A 48 -16.73 29.11 18.62
C PRO A 48 -18.09 28.46 18.23
N PRO A 49 -19.02 29.23 17.68
CA PRO A 49 -20.31 28.68 17.26
C PRO A 49 -20.12 27.44 16.36
N ALA A 50 -20.90 26.40 16.59
CA ALA A 50 -20.76 25.12 15.87
C ALA A 50 -20.73 25.28 14.34
N LYS A 51 -21.44 26.27 13.82
CA LYS A 51 -21.43 26.61 12.38
C LYS A 51 -20.03 27.03 11.90
N ILE A 52 -19.28 27.81 12.68
CA ILE A 52 -17.92 28.26 12.32
C ILE A 52 -16.97 27.07 12.34
N VAL A 53 -17.11 26.17 13.33
CA VAL A 53 -16.30 24.94 13.43
C VAL A 53 -16.54 24.03 12.22
N LEU A 54 -17.82 23.85 11.83
CA LEU A 54 -18.18 23.04 10.65
C LEU A 54 -17.65 23.64 9.34
N ILE A 55 -17.72 24.95 9.18
CA ILE A 55 -17.18 25.64 7.99
C ILE A 55 -15.66 25.47 7.95
N ALA A 56 -14.97 25.66 9.08
CA ALA A 56 -13.52 25.51 9.15
C ALA A 56 -13.10 24.05 8.86
N LEU A 57 -13.81 23.06 9.42
CA LEU A 57 -13.57 21.64 9.16
C LEU A 57 -13.79 21.32 7.67
N GLY A 58 -14.87 21.84 7.08
CA GLY A 58 -15.16 21.70 5.65
C GLY A 58 -14.05 22.28 4.77
N ALA A 59 -13.56 23.47 5.11
CA ALA A 59 -12.46 24.12 4.39
C ALA A 59 -11.17 23.29 4.46
N VAL A 60 -10.82 22.79 5.65
CA VAL A 60 -9.65 21.91 5.84
C VAL A 60 -9.80 20.63 5.00
N LEU A 61 -10.98 20.01 5.01
CA LEU A 61 -11.25 18.79 4.24
C LEU A 61 -11.07 19.06 2.74
N VAL A 62 -11.58 20.17 2.22
CA VAL A 62 -11.40 20.57 0.81
C VAL A 62 -9.93 20.77 0.48
N VAL A 63 -9.17 21.46 1.34
CA VAL A 63 -7.72 21.66 1.13
C VAL A 63 -6.97 20.31 1.13
N VAL A 64 -7.31 19.39 2.04
CA VAL A 64 -6.71 18.05 2.09
C VAL A 64 -7.06 17.26 0.83
N LEU A 65 -8.28 17.32 0.35
CA LEU A 65 -8.69 16.65 -0.89
C LEU A 65 -7.93 17.20 -2.09
N ILE A 66 -7.84 18.52 -2.22
CA ILE A 66 -7.09 19.18 -3.31
C ILE A 66 -5.61 18.80 -3.22
N ALA A 67 -5.00 18.89 -2.04
CA ALA A 67 -3.60 18.52 -1.85
C ALA A 67 -3.34 17.03 -2.15
N SER A 68 -4.26 16.14 -1.78
CA SER A 68 -4.19 14.69 -2.09
C SER A 68 -4.29 14.45 -3.60
N PHE A 69 -5.14 15.22 -4.28
CA PHE A 69 -5.31 15.11 -5.73
C PHE A 69 -4.06 15.59 -6.48
N LEU A 70 -3.49 16.73 -6.04
CA LEU A 70 -2.27 17.30 -6.63
C LEU A 70 -1.02 16.47 -6.36
N LYS A 71 -0.98 15.75 -5.23
CA LYS A 71 0.15 14.88 -4.83
C LYS A 71 0.04 13.44 -5.37
N ARG A 72 -0.91 13.14 -6.26
CA ARG A 72 -0.95 11.81 -6.88
C ARG A 72 0.39 11.53 -7.57
N ALA A 73 1.05 10.46 -7.14
CA ALA A 73 2.28 10.01 -7.76
C ALA A 73 2.00 9.73 -9.24
N LYS A 74 2.76 10.39 -10.12
CA LYS A 74 2.71 10.14 -11.57
C LYS A 74 3.76 9.09 -11.92
N PRO A 75 3.50 8.23 -12.93
CA PRO A 75 4.54 7.34 -13.44
C PRO A 75 5.76 8.14 -13.89
N GLN A 76 6.95 7.59 -13.65
CA GLN A 76 8.21 8.22 -14.01
C GLN A 76 8.47 8.18 -15.54
N ALA A 77 7.80 7.28 -16.22
CA ALA A 77 7.95 7.10 -17.65
C ALA A 77 6.59 6.90 -18.32
N ALA A 78 6.55 7.09 -19.61
CA ALA A 78 5.45 6.79 -20.47
C ALA A 78 5.91 5.87 -21.61
N GLY A 79 4.99 5.19 -22.28
CA GLY A 79 5.35 4.34 -23.38
C GLY A 79 4.15 3.66 -24.00
N SER A 80 4.42 2.89 -25.05
CA SER A 80 3.43 2.11 -25.80
C SER A 80 3.92 0.67 -25.96
N ARG A 81 2.98 -0.24 -26.10
CA ARG A 81 3.25 -1.58 -26.56
C ARG A 81 3.16 -1.57 -28.10
N ASP A 82 4.23 -1.94 -28.77
CA ASP A 82 4.36 -1.80 -30.21
C ASP A 82 3.96 -3.09 -30.94
N ASN A 83 4.44 -4.24 -30.47
CA ASN A 83 4.18 -5.53 -31.10
C ASN A 83 3.87 -6.64 -30.07
N VAL A 84 3.12 -7.64 -30.51
CA VAL A 84 2.81 -8.85 -29.74
C VAL A 84 2.88 -10.06 -30.68
N THR A 85 3.79 -10.95 -30.38
CA THR A 85 3.88 -12.26 -31.02
C THR A 85 3.66 -13.34 -29.97
N ALA A 86 2.80 -14.32 -30.25
CA ALA A 86 2.45 -15.35 -29.29
C ALA A 86 2.49 -16.73 -29.94
N VAL A 87 2.79 -17.73 -29.13
CA VAL A 87 2.84 -19.14 -29.51
C VAL A 87 2.32 -20.01 -28.36
N GLU A 88 1.61 -21.06 -28.70
CA GLU A 88 1.17 -22.05 -27.71
C GLU A 88 2.35 -22.86 -27.16
N ILE A 89 2.33 -23.13 -25.86
CA ILE A 89 3.26 -24.08 -25.25
C ILE A 89 2.62 -25.47 -25.31
N PRO A 90 3.20 -26.40 -26.09
CA PRO A 90 2.59 -27.71 -26.32
C PRO A 90 2.30 -28.45 -25.01
N GLY A 91 1.08 -28.98 -24.86
CA GLY A 91 0.67 -29.82 -23.75
C GLY A 91 0.46 -29.11 -22.41
N GLN A 92 0.59 -27.75 -22.35
CA GLN A 92 0.45 -27.01 -21.10
C GLN A 92 -0.81 -26.12 -21.04
N GLY A 93 -1.56 -25.96 -22.15
CA GLY A 93 -2.70 -25.05 -22.22
C GLY A 93 -2.32 -23.60 -21.86
N SER A 94 -1.08 -23.22 -22.09
CA SER A 94 -0.51 -21.91 -21.82
C SER A 94 0.10 -21.30 -23.08
N THR A 95 0.20 -19.99 -23.10
CA THR A 95 0.68 -19.21 -24.24
C THR A 95 1.93 -18.42 -23.84
N MET A 96 2.98 -18.61 -24.61
CA MET A 96 4.16 -17.75 -24.49
C MET A 96 4.05 -16.59 -25.46
N ALA A 97 4.28 -15.37 -24.98
CA ALA A 97 4.18 -14.16 -25.75
C ALA A 97 5.45 -13.30 -25.65
N ALA A 98 5.93 -12.83 -26.80
CA ALA A 98 6.94 -11.78 -26.90
C ALA A 98 6.22 -10.44 -27.07
N LEU A 99 6.43 -9.53 -26.10
CA LEU A 99 5.82 -8.21 -26.06
C LEU A 99 6.92 -7.17 -26.30
N THR A 100 6.88 -6.53 -27.46
CA THR A 100 7.78 -5.42 -27.80
C THR A 100 7.12 -4.10 -27.43
N PHE A 101 7.85 -3.22 -26.80
CA PHE A 101 7.35 -1.95 -26.28
C PHE A 101 8.42 -0.86 -26.37
N THR A 102 7.97 0.37 -26.45
CA THR A 102 8.80 1.56 -26.34
C THR A 102 8.54 2.24 -25.01
N LEU A 103 9.58 2.48 -24.25
CA LEU A 103 9.57 3.12 -22.94
C LEU A 103 10.37 4.42 -23.01
N ASN A 104 9.74 5.53 -22.63
CA ASN A 104 10.36 6.86 -22.57
C ASN A 104 10.41 7.34 -21.12
N ASN A 105 11.57 7.64 -20.61
CA ASN A 105 11.73 8.27 -19.30
C ASN A 105 11.37 9.74 -19.40
N THR A 106 10.15 10.08 -18.97
CA THR A 106 9.63 11.46 -18.98
C THR A 106 10.00 12.26 -17.73
N SER A 107 10.73 11.66 -16.79
CA SER A 107 11.17 12.32 -15.56
C SER A 107 12.54 12.99 -15.73
N GLU A 108 12.89 13.82 -14.75
CA GLU A 108 14.21 14.46 -14.65
C GLU A 108 15.27 13.56 -13.98
N LYS A 109 14.88 12.34 -13.56
CA LYS A 109 15.74 11.39 -12.85
C LYS A 109 16.00 10.16 -13.71
N ILE A 110 17.14 9.50 -13.47
CA ILE A 110 17.42 8.20 -14.06
C ILE A 110 16.37 7.20 -13.59
N LEU A 111 15.77 6.47 -14.52
CA LEU A 111 14.87 5.38 -14.22
C LEU A 111 15.68 4.08 -14.14
N TYR A 112 15.56 3.39 -12.99
CA TYR A 112 16.14 2.07 -12.78
C TYR A 112 15.04 1.02 -12.85
N VAL A 113 15.14 0.11 -13.80
CA VAL A 113 14.17 -0.97 -13.99
C VAL A 113 14.35 -2.02 -12.89
N ARG A 114 13.29 -2.29 -12.10
CA ARG A 114 13.30 -3.31 -11.06
C ARG A 114 12.73 -4.63 -11.55
N THR A 115 11.45 -4.62 -11.95
CA THR A 115 10.76 -5.81 -12.43
C THR A 115 9.96 -5.50 -13.69
N LEU A 116 9.76 -6.55 -14.48
CA LEU A 116 9.04 -6.51 -15.75
C LEU A 116 7.96 -7.59 -15.72
N GLN A 117 6.74 -7.22 -16.05
CA GLN A 117 5.61 -8.11 -16.09
C GLN A 117 4.79 -7.89 -17.34
N GLY A 118 4.19 -8.95 -17.84
CA GLY A 118 3.12 -8.88 -18.82
C GLY A 118 1.78 -9.04 -18.15
N LYS A 119 0.80 -8.28 -18.57
CA LYS A 119 -0.60 -8.41 -18.14
C LYS A 119 -1.49 -8.63 -19.35
N ILE A 120 -2.39 -9.59 -19.24
CA ILE A 120 -3.41 -9.88 -20.25
C ILE A 120 -4.79 -9.79 -19.62
N LYS A 121 -5.74 -9.24 -20.38
CA LYS A 121 -7.16 -9.24 -20.04
C LYS A 121 -7.93 -10.03 -21.08
N THR A 122 -8.59 -11.09 -20.63
CA THR A 122 -9.45 -11.96 -21.45
C THR A 122 -10.90 -11.88 -20.97
N ALA A 123 -11.79 -12.58 -21.62
CA ALA A 123 -13.17 -12.70 -21.16
C ALA A 123 -13.28 -13.43 -19.81
N SER A 124 -12.35 -14.35 -19.51
CA SER A 124 -12.30 -15.11 -18.26
C SER A 124 -11.63 -14.35 -17.09
N GLY A 125 -11.05 -13.19 -17.34
CA GLY A 125 -10.41 -12.37 -16.30
C GLY A 125 -9.06 -11.77 -16.70
N GLU A 126 -8.35 -11.24 -15.70
CA GLU A 126 -7.01 -10.67 -15.88
C GLU A 126 -5.96 -11.63 -15.33
N SER A 127 -4.88 -11.81 -16.07
CA SER A 127 -3.70 -12.55 -15.63
C SER A 127 -2.46 -11.69 -15.78
N THR A 128 -1.57 -11.76 -14.79
CA THR A 128 -0.26 -11.10 -14.78
C THR A 128 0.82 -12.14 -14.56
N ALA A 129 1.89 -12.08 -15.34
CA ALA A 129 3.01 -12.98 -15.21
C ALA A 129 4.34 -12.23 -15.37
N ASP A 130 5.37 -12.71 -14.68
CA ASP A 130 6.69 -12.13 -14.74
C ASP A 130 7.36 -12.40 -16.09
N ALA A 131 8.18 -11.46 -16.52
CA ALA A 131 9.03 -11.65 -17.69
C ALA A 131 10.10 -12.71 -17.41
N VAL A 132 10.38 -13.53 -18.40
CA VAL A 132 11.52 -14.46 -18.35
C VAL A 132 12.84 -13.69 -18.32
N SER A 133 13.87 -14.32 -17.79
CA SER A 133 15.20 -13.70 -17.71
C SER A 133 15.73 -13.34 -19.11
N ALA A 134 16.33 -12.17 -19.24
CA ALA A 134 16.97 -11.71 -20.47
C ALA A 134 18.05 -12.68 -20.98
N ILE A 135 18.72 -13.40 -20.07
CA ILE A 135 19.78 -14.38 -20.40
C ILE A 135 19.21 -15.58 -21.16
N ASP A 136 17.93 -15.92 -20.90
CA ASP A 136 17.29 -17.09 -21.50
C ASP A 136 16.63 -16.81 -22.86
N PHE A 137 16.67 -15.57 -23.37
CA PHE A 137 15.97 -15.18 -24.61
C PHE A 137 16.39 -16.04 -25.81
N ASP A 138 17.69 -16.29 -25.98
CA ASP A 138 18.16 -17.10 -27.11
C ASP A 138 17.61 -18.54 -27.04
N ARG A 139 17.51 -19.10 -25.84
CA ARG A 139 16.92 -20.42 -25.62
C ARG A 139 15.44 -20.45 -25.98
N TYR A 140 14.70 -19.40 -25.59
CA TYR A 140 13.26 -19.30 -25.96
C TYR A 140 13.08 -19.07 -27.47
N PHE A 141 13.91 -18.27 -28.11
CA PHE A 141 13.86 -18.07 -29.55
C PHE A 141 14.27 -19.32 -30.35
N GLN A 142 15.16 -20.16 -29.80
CA GLN A 142 15.47 -21.47 -30.40
C GLN A 142 14.31 -22.44 -30.26
N ALA A 143 13.66 -22.50 -29.09
CA ALA A 143 12.51 -23.37 -28.85
C ALA A 143 11.25 -22.89 -29.62
N PHE A 144 11.07 -21.59 -29.75
CA PHE A 144 9.91 -20.95 -30.37
C PHE A 144 10.34 -19.85 -31.35
N PRO A 145 10.81 -20.21 -32.56
CA PRO A 145 11.35 -19.24 -33.53
C PRO A 145 10.39 -18.10 -33.89
N THR A 146 9.08 -18.38 -33.86
CA THR A 146 8.04 -17.38 -34.14
C THR A 146 8.12 -16.17 -33.22
N LEU A 147 8.51 -16.35 -31.97
CA LEU A 147 8.65 -15.25 -30.98
C LEU A 147 9.72 -14.23 -31.37
N LYS A 148 10.66 -14.61 -32.20
CA LYS A 148 11.73 -13.71 -32.70
C LYS A 148 11.22 -12.67 -33.69
N THR A 149 10.04 -12.90 -34.28
CA THR A 149 9.48 -11.99 -35.30
C THR A 149 9.13 -10.64 -34.68
N GLY A 150 9.84 -9.59 -35.08
CA GLY A 150 9.67 -8.22 -34.55
C GLY A 150 10.20 -8.02 -33.13
N ALA A 151 10.90 -9.00 -32.58
CA ALA A 151 11.52 -8.86 -31.27
C ALA A 151 12.71 -7.89 -31.31
N GLN A 152 12.86 -7.11 -30.27
CA GLN A 152 13.98 -6.22 -30.01
C GLN A 152 14.85 -6.83 -28.87
N PRO A 153 16.03 -6.29 -28.59
CA PRO A 153 16.83 -6.75 -27.46
C PRO A 153 16.03 -6.78 -26.15
N ALA A 154 16.33 -7.74 -25.30
CA ALA A 154 15.70 -7.83 -23.98
C ALA A 154 15.94 -6.58 -23.13
N LEU A 155 15.02 -6.29 -22.20
CA LEU A 155 15.24 -5.30 -21.15
C LEU A 155 15.61 -6.04 -19.86
N PRO A 156 16.89 -6.11 -19.48
CA PRO A 156 17.25 -6.74 -18.19
C PRO A 156 16.86 -5.85 -17.02
N PRO A 157 16.60 -6.43 -15.85
CA PRO A 157 16.54 -5.68 -14.59
C PRO A 157 17.78 -4.82 -14.39
N GLU A 158 17.69 -3.77 -13.56
CA GLU A 158 18.76 -2.80 -13.27
C GLU A 158 19.22 -1.96 -14.47
N THR A 159 18.54 -2.09 -15.61
CA THR A 159 18.78 -1.18 -16.76
C THR A 159 18.51 0.26 -16.33
N LYS A 160 19.45 1.14 -16.70
CA LYS A 160 19.38 2.59 -16.47
C LYS A 160 18.89 3.26 -17.73
N ILE A 161 17.82 4.05 -17.60
CA ILE A 161 17.28 4.85 -18.71
C ILE A 161 17.39 6.31 -18.29
N GLN A 162 18.15 7.08 -19.07
CA GLN A 162 18.43 8.48 -18.77
C GLN A 162 17.17 9.36 -18.91
N PRO A 163 17.11 10.52 -18.27
CA PRO A 163 16.05 11.50 -18.50
C PRO A 163 15.89 11.82 -19.99
N GLY A 164 14.66 11.72 -20.49
CA GLY A 164 14.34 11.96 -21.90
C GLY A 164 14.74 10.84 -22.86
N GLU A 165 15.42 9.79 -22.39
CA GLU A 165 15.80 8.65 -23.23
C GLU A 165 14.58 7.78 -23.54
N SER A 166 14.51 7.32 -24.81
CA SER A 166 13.52 6.37 -25.28
C SER A 166 14.19 5.08 -25.71
N VAL A 167 13.71 3.95 -25.21
CA VAL A 167 14.25 2.62 -25.52
C VAL A 167 13.14 1.70 -26.00
N THR A 168 13.41 0.98 -27.10
CA THR A 168 12.51 -0.08 -27.58
C THR A 168 13.09 -1.43 -27.20
N ARG A 169 12.31 -2.25 -26.49
CA ARG A 169 12.74 -3.52 -25.91
C ARG A 169 11.64 -4.57 -26.01
N THR A 170 12.01 -5.82 -25.80
CA THR A 170 11.09 -6.95 -25.76
C THR A 170 11.17 -7.66 -24.42
N ILE A 171 10.04 -8.13 -23.93
CA ILE A 171 9.95 -9.11 -22.86
C ILE A 171 9.24 -10.36 -23.36
N ILE A 172 9.61 -11.52 -22.83
CA ILE A 172 8.92 -12.78 -23.05
C ILE A 172 8.19 -13.16 -21.77
N VAL A 173 6.92 -13.54 -21.89
CA VAL A 173 6.02 -13.86 -20.77
C VAL A 173 5.23 -15.11 -21.08
N ALA A 174 5.06 -16.00 -20.11
CA ALA A 174 4.17 -17.15 -20.23
C ALA A 174 2.85 -16.86 -19.50
N PHE A 175 1.76 -16.85 -20.23
CA PHE A 175 0.41 -16.66 -19.67
C PHE A 175 -0.31 -18.00 -19.51
N PRO A 176 -1.01 -18.25 -18.39
CA PRO A 176 -1.76 -19.47 -18.16
C PRO A 176 -3.12 -19.42 -18.88
N VAL A 177 -3.10 -19.17 -20.18
CA VAL A 177 -4.27 -19.11 -21.07
C VAL A 177 -3.96 -19.80 -22.38
N THR A 178 -4.95 -20.41 -23.01
CA THR A 178 -4.77 -21.03 -24.34
C THR A 178 -4.51 -19.97 -25.40
N ILE A 179 -3.97 -20.39 -26.55
CA ILE A 179 -3.68 -19.48 -27.65
C ILE A 179 -4.96 -18.85 -28.23
N GLU A 180 -6.09 -19.58 -28.20
CA GLU A 180 -7.38 -19.05 -28.61
C GLU A 180 -7.87 -17.94 -27.69
N ALA A 181 -7.81 -18.16 -26.36
CA ALA A 181 -8.15 -17.13 -25.38
C ALA A 181 -7.21 -15.92 -25.47
N PHE A 182 -5.92 -16.17 -25.73
CA PHE A 182 -4.95 -15.11 -25.98
C PHE A 182 -5.29 -14.29 -27.22
N ASN A 183 -5.70 -14.93 -28.32
CA ASN A 183 -6.08 -14.26 -29.56
C ASN A 183 -7.37 -13.43 -29.43
N GLN A 184 -8.28 -13.87 -28.55
CA GLN A 184 -9.54 -13.18 -28.23
C GLN A 184 -9.40 -12.17 -27.09
N ARG A 185 -8.18 -11.86 -26.65
CA ARG A 185 -7.94 -10.95 -25.53
C ARG A 185 -8.47 -9.55 -25.77
N GLN A 186 -8.96 -8.93 -24.72
CA GLN A 186 -9.39 -7.53 -24.73
C GLN A 186 -8.21 -6.57 -24.77
N SER A 187 -7.17 -6.88 -24.00
CA SER A 187 -5.95 -6.06 -23.95
C SER A 187 -4.73 -6.88 -23.51
N THR A 188 -3.56 -6.37 -23.87
CA THR A 188 -2.27 -6.83 -23.35
C THR A 188 -1.46 -5.60 -22.99
N SER A 189 -0.81 -5.64 -21.85
CA SER A 189 0.01 -4.53 -21.33
C SER A 189 1.37 -5.04 -20.87
N VAL A 190 2.35 -4.18 -20.94
CA VAL A 190 3.64 -4.37 -20.28
C VAL A 190 3.69 -3.47 -19.07
N ILE A 191 4.09 -4.02 -17.94
CA ILE A 191 4.22 -3.31 -16.66
C ILE A 191 5.70 -3.27 -16.31
N VAL A 192 6.23 -2.07 -16.18
CA VAL A 192 7.59 -1.81 -15.71
C VAL A 192 7.52 -1.19 -14.32
N GLN A 193 8.12 -1.84 -13.34
CA GLN A 193 8.23 -1.32 -11.99
C GLN A 193 9.62 -0.73 -11.79
N PRO A 194 9.75 0.58 -11.59
CA PRO A 194 11.00 1.20 -11.20
C PRO A 194 11.37 0.95 -9.74
N TYR A 195 12.67 1.09 -9.38
CA TYR A 195 13.12 1.00 -7.99
C TYR A 195 12.61 2.14 -7.12
N ASP A 196 12.66 3.36 -7.65
CA ASP A 196 12.45 4.58 -6.86
C ASP A 196 10.99 5.07 -6.89
N GLN A 197 10.07 4.28 -7.45
CA GLN A 197 8.67 4.65 -7.55
C GLN A 197 7.73 3.52 -7.18
N THR A 198 6.68 3.89 -6.44
CA THR A 198 5.60 2.97 -6.10
C THR A 198 4.61 2.77 -7.25
N VAL A 199 4.55 3.73 -8.18
CA VAL A 199 3.63 3.67 -9.33
C VAL A 199 4.32 3.00 -10.50
N PRO A 200 3.82 1.84 -10.97
CA PRO A 200 4.36 1.18 -12.15
C PRO A 200 4.05 1.98 -13.43
N VAL A 201 4.89 1.80 -14.43
CA VAL A 201 4.63 2.27 -15.79
C VAL A 201 3.87 1.17 -16.53
N VAL A 202 2.64 1.46 -16.95
CA VAL A 202 1.80 0.51 -17.67
C VAL A 202 1.69 0.96 -19.13
N MET A 203 2.16 0.10 -20.02
CA MET A 203 2.15 0.34 -21.46
C MET A 203 1.09 -0.54 -22.11
N THR A 204 0.10 0.09 -22.68
CA THR A 204 -0.94 -0.50 -23.53
C THR A 204 -0.76 0.00 -24.95
N LYS A 205 -1.55 -0.51 -25.85
CA LYS A 205 -1.56 -0.01 -27.24
C LYS A 205 -2.10 1.43 -27.27
#